data_ab8490de4c959103eafd4c1154da8a1a
#
_entry.id   ab8490de4c959103eafd4c1154da8a1a
#
_cell.length_a   1.000
_cell.length_b   1.000
_cell.length_c   1.000
_cell.angle_alpha   90.00
_cell.angle_beta   90.00
_cell.angle_gamma   90.00
#
_symmetry.space_group_name_H-M   'P 1'
#
loop_
_entity.id
_entity.type
_entity.pdbx_description
1 polymer ?
#
loop_
_entity_poly.entity_id
_entity_poly.type
_entity_poly.pdbx_seq_one_letter_code
_entity_poly.pdbx_strand_id
1 'polypeptide(L)'
;MLCGGRSSEHEISLASGAAVRDGLAQGGHDVVDVEIARDGTWQLDGEEVALAAGRGLLGADVVFPVLHGPFGEDGTVQGLLECLDVAYVGAGVLASAVCMDKVVFKHLMAHAGLPQVDYRGVEHREWRDDPDGALAALAALGLPVFVKPARLGSSVGIVRVADRDELGDAVAQALAHDERAIVEAAASGTEVECSVIGHTGSPEASVPGEIVVPERDWYDYEAKYTPGGMDLIVPPRLDSGVIERVRELATEVYRSVGCSGFARVDFFVEDGDSVLINELNTIPGFTQTSGFPKMFDASGLPFTQLLDRLLELGLERYREERAYRF
;
A
#
# COMPACT_ATOMS: atom_id res chain seq x y z
N MET A 1 17.98 7.40 3.48
CA MET A 1 16.75 7.14 2.72
C MET A 1 16.99 6.00 1.75
N LEU A 2 15.99 5.14 1.49
CA LEU A 2 16.08 4.08 0.48
C LEU A 2 15.07 4.33 -0.63
N CYS A 3 15.48 4.29 -1.89
CA CYS A 3 14.60 4.44 -3.06
C CYS A 3 15.04 3.52 -4.22
N GLY A 4 14.27 3.48 -5.31
CA GLY A 4 14.49 2.59 -6.44
C GLY A 4 13.82 1.23 -6.25
N GLY A 5 14.60 0.15 -6.27
CA GLY A 5 14.11 -1.21 -6.04
C GLY A 5 13.91 -2.02 -7.32
N ARG A 6 13.61 -3.31 -7.13
CA ARG A 6 13.52 -4.31 -8.21
C ARG A 6 12.15 -4.34 -8.92
N SER A 7 11.15 -3.68 -8.34
CA SER A 7 9.78 -3.70 -8.87
C SER A 7 9.62 -2.88 -10.15
N SER A 8 8.49 -3.05 -10.82
CA SER A 8 8.07 -2.21 -11.96
C SER A 8 7.88 -0.74 -11.58
N GLU A 9 7.75 -0.46 -10.27
CA GLU A 9 7.52 0.88 -9.70
C GLU A 9 8.83 1.62 -9.35
N HIS A 10 9.98 1.17 -9.84
CA HIS A 10 11.31 1.75 -9.59
C HIS A 10 11.37 3.27 -9.80
N GLU A 11 10.90 3.76 -10.95
CA GLU A 11 10.92 5.19 -11.28
C GLU A 11 10.01 6.02 -10.36
N ILE A 12 8.88 5.43 -9.94
CA ILE A 12 7.95 6.06 -8.99
C ILE A 12 8.60 6.19 -7.62
N SER A 13 9.35 5.16 -7.21
CA SER A 13 10.13 5.15 -5.98
C SER A 13 11.22 6.23 -6.02
N LEU A 14 11.94 6.38 -7.12
CA LEU A 14 12.94 7.45 -7.28
C LEU A 14 12.32 8.85 -7.17
N ALA A 15 11.16 9.06 -7.80
CA ALA A 15 10.45 10.34 -7.72
C ALA A 15 9.93 10.65 -6.30
N SER A 16 9.34 9.66 -5.63
CA SER A 16 8.91 9.77 -4.23
C SER A 16 10.10 10.00 -3.30
N GLY A 17 11.20 9.26 -3.51
CA GLY A 17 12.44 9.41 -2.76
C GLY A 17 13.04 10.82 -2.87
N ALA A 18 13.07 11.39 -4.07
CA ALA A 18 13.54 12.76 -4.27
C ALA A 18 12.72 13.78 -3.45
N ALA A 19 11.39 13.64 -3.45
CA ALA A 19 10.52 14.54 -2.68
C ALA A 19 10.72 14.39 -1.15
N VAL A 20 10.86 13.14 -0.67
CA VAL A 20 11.13 12.86 0.76
C VAL A 20 12.50 13.41 1.16
N ARG A 21 13.55 13.17 0.39
CA ARG A 21 14.89 13.71 0.62
C ARG A 21 14.87 15.24 0.76
N ASP A 22 14.25 15.91 -0.21
CA ASP A 22 14.18 17.36 -0.23
C ASP A 22 13.38 17.91 0.97
N GLY A 23 12.29 17.23 1.36
CA GLY A 23 11.51 17.56 2.56
C GLY A 23 12.29 17.36 3.86
N LEU A 24 13.01 16.25 4.00
CA LEU A 24 13.87 15.98 5.17
C LEU A 24 15.01 17.00 5.28
N ALA A 25 15.68 17.33 4.16
CA ALA A 25 16.71 18.36 4.15
C ALA A 25 16.17 19.75 4.55
N GLN A 26 14.95 20.11 4.12
CA GLN A 26 14.26 21.34 4.58
C GLN A 26 13.93 21.28 6.08
N GLY A 27 13.64 20.10 6.64
CA GLY A 27 13.48 19.86 8.08
C GLY A 27 14.79 19.93 8.88
N GLY A 28 15.94 20.04 8.21
CA GLY A 28 17.27 20.15 8.84
C GLY A 28 17.93 18.81 9.14
N HIS A 29 17.46 17.73 8.52
CA HIS A 29 18.06 16.40 8.66
C HIS A 29 19.22 16.20 7.66
N ASP A 30 20.25 15.48 8.10
CA ASP A 30 21.32 14.98 7.22
C ASP A 30 20.82 13.73 6.49
N VAL A 31 20.66 13.79 5.18
CA VAL A 31 20.10 12.69 4.37
C VAL A 31 21.20 11.98 3.60
N VAL A 32 21.30 10.66 3.82
CA VAL A 32 22.12 9.76 3.01
C VAL A 32 21.20 9.01 2.05
N ASP A 33 21.43 9.16 0.75
CA ASP A 33 20.61 8.59 -0.31
C ASP A 33 21.18 7.25 -0.76
N VAL A 34 20.50 6.16 -0.47
CA VAL A 34 20.86 4.82 -0.96
C VAL A 34 19.84 4.42 -2.01
N GLU A 35 20.31 4.22 -3.23
CA GLU A 35 19.54 3.69 -4.33
C GLU A 35 19.65 2.16 -4.38
N ILE A 36 18.51 1.49 -4.52
CA ILE A 36 18.48 0.06 -4.82
C ILE A 36 18.23 -0.08 -6.32
N ALA A 37 19.24 -0.57 -7.02
CA ALA A 37 19.18 -0.78 -8.45
C ALA A 37 18.16 -1.87 -8.84
N ARG A 38 17.80 -1.96 -10.12
CA ARG A 38 16.81 -2.95 -10.61
C ARG A 38 17.26 -4.41 -10.44
N ASP A 39 18.56 -4.68 -10.33
CA ASP A 39 19.09 -6.00 -10.00
C ASP A 39 19.09 -6.32 -8.50
N GLY A 40 18.80 -5.32 -7.65
CA GLY A 40 18.77 -5.41 -6.20
C GLY A 40 20.04 -4.96 -5.50
N THR A 41 21.05 -4.47 -6.23
CA THR A 41 22.28 -3.92 -5.65
C THR A 41 22.00 -2.60 -4.95
N TRP A 42 22.45 -2.45 -3.70
CA TRP A 42 22.34 -1.21 -2.92
C TRP A 42 23.55 -0.32 -3.21
N GLN A 43 23.33 0.93 -3.55
CA GLN A 43 24.35 1.86 -3.99
C GLN A 43 24.27 3.20 -3.26
N LEU A 44 25.44 3.74 -2.90
CA LEU A 44 25.62 5.10 -2.43
C LEU A 44 26.61 5.79 -3.37
N ASP A 45 26.18 6.87 -4.03
CA ASP A 45 27.00 7.61 -5.02
C ASP A 45 27.58 6.71 -6.13
N GLY A 46 26.87 5.64 -6.50
CA GLY A 46 27.27 4.67 -7.51
C GLY A 46 28.19 3.55 -7.03
N GLU A 47 28.59 3.57 -5.77
CA GLU A 47 29.41 2.51 -5.15
C GLU A 47 28.53 1.54 -4.36
N GLU A 48 28.84 0.25 -4.42
CA GLU A 48 28.09 -0.80 -3.73
C GLU A 48 28.18 -0.66 -2.20
N VAL A 49 27.03 -0.71 -1.52
CA VAL A 49 26.93 -0.66 -0.06
C VAL A 49 27.00 -2.07 0.52
N ALA A 50 28.03 -2.33 1.33
CA ALA A 50 28.14 -3.58 2.06
C ALA A 50 27.14 -3.62 3.24
N LEU A 51 26.28 -4.64 3.26
CA LEU A 51 25.30 -4.87 4.32
C LEU A 51 25.82 -5.93 5.31
N ALA A 52 25.75 -5.64 6.60
CA ALA A 52 26.21 -6.57 7.64
C ALA A 52 25.20 -6.60 8.81
N ALA A 53 24.69 -7.78 9.12
CA ALA A 53 23.73 -7.98 10.22
C ALA A 53 24.24 -7.41 11.56
N GLY A 54 23.35 -6.71 12.28
CA GLY A 54 23.64 -6.10 13.58
C GLY A 54 24.64 -4.93 13.53
N ARG A 55 24.85 -4.33 12.33
CA ARG A 55 25.79 -3.21 12.14
C ARG A 55 25.14 -1.90 11.74
N GLY A 56 23.80 -1.85 11.72
CA GLY A 56 23.06 -0.71 11.19
C GLY A 56 23.25 -0.54 9.70
N LEU A 57 22.91 0.63 9.19
CA LEU A 57 23.07 1.01 7.79
C LEU A 57 23.78 2.37 7.72
N LEU A 58 25.05 2.39 7.29
CA LEU A 58 25.85 3.61 7.06
C LEU A 58 25.88 4.59 8.23
N GLY A 59 25.64 4.12 9.46
CA GLY A 59 25.59 4.97 10.66
C GLY A 59 24.34 5.85 10.79
N ALA A 60 23.32 5.59 9.98
CA ALA A 60 22.05 6.32 10.06
C ALA A 60 21.31 6.02 11.38
N ASP A 61 20.69 7.06 11.98
CA ASP A 61 19.83 6.92 13.15
C ASP A 61 18.51 6.23 12.81
N VAL A 62 17.99 6.49 11.60
CA VAL A 62 16.73 5.93 11.11
C VAL A 62 16.76 5.81 9.57
N VAL A 63 16.20 4.76 9.04
CA VAL A 63 16.04 4.52 7.60
C VAL A 63 14.63 4.87 7.17
N PHE A 64 14.49 5.64 6.09
CA PHE A 64 13.19 5.93 5.46
C PHE A 64 13.08 5.16 4.13
N PRO A 65 12.39 3.99 4.11
CA PRO A 65 12.14 3.27 2.87
C PRO A 65 11.03 3.97 2.07
N VAL A 66 11.30 4.27 0.80
CA VAL A 66 10.34 4.80 -0.16
C VAL A 66 10.34 3.88 -1.37
N LEU A 67 10.00 2.61 -1.13
CA LEU A 67 10.07 1.53 -2.09
C LEU A 67 8.67 1.01 -2.38
N HIS A 68 8.25 0.99 -3.64
CA HIS A 68 6.90 0.58 -4.02
C HIS A 68 6.88 -0.84 -4.60
N GLY A 69 5.79 -1.59 -4.31
CA GLY A 69 5.55 -2.93 -4.82
C GLY A 69 6.42 -4.03 -4.19
N PRO A 70 6.58 -5.17 -4.90
CA PRO A 70 7.35 -6.31 -4.42
C PRO A 70 8.79 -5.94 -4.03
N PHE A 71 9.32 -6.61 -2.99
CA PHE A 71 10.59 -6.33 -2.31
C PHE A 71 10.64 -5.02 -1.51
N GLY A 72 9.67 -4.10 -1.69
CA GLY A 72 9.58 -2.84 -0.95
C GLY A 72 8.46 -2.85 0.10
N GLU A 73 7.26 -3.32 -0.28
CA GLU A 73 6.06 -3.29 0.55
C GLU A 73 5.64 -4.67 1.09
N ASP A 74 6.39 -5.73 0.81
CA ASP A 74 6.05 -7.12 1.11
C ASP A 74 6.70 -7.69 2.38
N GLY A 75 7.39 -6.87 3.15
CA GLY A 75 8.13 -7.29 4.35
C GLY A 75 9.58 -7.68 4.09
N THR A 76 10.02 -7.81 2.84
CA THR A 76 11.38 -8.25 2.50
C THR A 76 12.43 -7.23 2.95
N VAL A 77 12.30 -5.96 2.56
CA VAL A 77 13.22 -4.90 2.99
C VAL A 77 13.10 -4.64 4.49
N GLN A 78 11.90 -4.70 5.04
CA GLN A 78 11.65 -4.52 6.47
C GLN A 78 12.39 -5.60 7.28
N GLY A 79 12.30 -6.88 6.86
CA GLY A 79 13.05 -7.98 7.48
C GLY A 79 14.56 -7.82 7.39
N LEU A 80 15.08 -7.26 6.29
CA LEU A 80 16.49 -6.94 6.17
C LEU A 80 16.89 -5.83 7.15
N LEU A 81 16.09 -4.76 7.29
CA LEU A 81 16.35 -3.67 8.22
C LEU A 81 16.30 -4.15 9.68
N GLU A 82 15.40 -5.08 10.03
CA GLU A 82 15.41 -5.76 11.33
C GLU A 82 16.73 -6.52 11.57
N CYS A 83 17.20 -7.28 10.57
CA CYS A 83 18.47 -8.01 10.67
C CYS A 83 19.70 -7.08 10.72
N LEU A 84 19.64 -5.90 10.14
CA LEU A 84 20.67 -4.87 10.24
C LEU A 84 20.68 -4.19 11.59
N ASP A 85 19.62 -4.31 12.40
CA ASP A 85 19.42 -3.66 13.70
C ASP A 85 19.44 -2.13 13.58
N VAL A 86 18.58 -1.58 12.71
CA VAL A 86 18.43 -0.14 12.50
C VAL A 86 16.95 0.25 12.55
N ALA A 87 16.65 1.40 13.16
CA ALA A 87 15.30 1.95 13.15
C ALA A 87 14.88 2.28 11.72
N TYR A 88 13.59 2.09 11.39
CA TYR A 88 13.05 2.47 10.09
C TYR A 88 11.61 2.98 10.17
N VAL A 89 11.27 3.82 9.22
CA VAL A 89 9.95 4.43 9.08
C VAL A 89 8.99 3.46 8.37
N GLY A 90 7.72 3.47 8.76
CA GLY A 90 6.67 2.71 8.09
C GLY A 90 6.31 1.39 8.77
N ALA A 91 5.56 0.57 8.07
CA ALA A 91 5.05 -0.71 8.56
C ALA A 91 6.16 -1.73 8.84
N GLY A 92 5.96 -2.58 9.84
CA GLY A 92 6.85 -3.69 10.13
C GLY A 92 6.64 -4.88 9.17
N VAL A 93 7.43 -5.93 9.34
CA VAL A 93 7.45 -7.14 8.50
C VAL A 93 6.06 -7.74 8.31
N LEU A 94 5.35 -7.98 9.44
CA LEU A 94 4.05 -8.66 9.41
C LEU A 94 3.00 -7.85 8.64
N ALA A 95 2.83 -6.57 8.98
CA ALA A 95 1.83 -5.72 8.35
C ALA A 95 2.11 -5.56 6.84
N SER A 96 3.38 -5.34 6.46
CA SER A 96 3.79 -5.28 5.06
C SER A 96 3.44 -6.56 4.29
N ALA A 97 3.80 -7.72 4.81
CA ALA A 97 3.52 -9.02 4.17
C ALA A 97 2.01 -9.30 4.05
N VAL A 98 1.23 -9.03 5.11
CA VAL A 98 -0.24 -9.23 5.12
C VAL A 98 -0.92 -8.31 4.12
N CYS A 99 -0.54 -7.02 4.09
CA CYS A 99 -1.19 -6.04 3.22
C CYS A 99 -0.82 -6.23 1.75
N MET A 100 0.37 -6.75 1.46
CA MET A 100 0.78 -7.04 0.09
C MET A 100 -0.03 -8.19 -0.53
N ASP A 101 -0.37 -9.23 0.24
CA ASP A 101 -1.19 -10.35 -0.23
C ASP A 101 -2.69 -10.04 -0.04
N LYS A 102 -3.36 -9.63 -1.13
CA LYS A 102 -4.77 -9.25 -1.11
C LYS A 102 -5.69 -10.33 -0.58
N VAL A 103 -5.39 -11.61 -0.80
CA VAL A 103 -6.20 -12.72 -0.30
C VAL A 103 -6.07 -12.84 1.22
N VAL A 104 -4.84 -12.76 1.74
CA VAL A 104 -4.58 -12.80 3.19
C VAL A 104 -5.17 -11.57 3.88
N PHE A 105 -4.99 -10.38 3.30
CA PHE A 105 -5.58 -9.15 3.80
C PHE A 105 -7.11 -9.27 3.92
N LYS A 106 -7.79 -9.70 2.85
CA LYS A 106 -9.24 -9.86 2.83
C LYS A 106 -9.73 -10.93 3.81
N HIS A 107 -9.00 -12.03 3.98
CA HIS A 107 -9.32 -13.03 5.01
C HIS A 107 -9.26 -12.42 6.42
N LEU A 108 -8.25 -11.57 6.68
CA LEU A 108 -8.12 -10.90 7.98
C LEU A 108 -9.27 -9.90 8.21
N MET A 109 -9.63 -9.11 7.19
CA MET A 109 -10.77 -8.18 7.26
C MET A 109 -12.09 -8.91 7.49
N ALA A 110 -12.31 -10.03 6.80
CA ALA A 110 -13.49 -10.88 7.01
C ALA A 110 -13.54 -11.45 8.44
N HIS A 111 -12.39 -11.91 8.97
CA HIS A 111 -12.31 -12.40 10.35
C HIS A 111 -12.60 -11.29 11.37
N ALA A 112 -12.17 -10.07 11.11
CA ALA A 112 -12.47 -8.90 11.94
C ALA A 112 -13.90 -8.39 11.79
N GLY A 113 -14.70 -8.94 10.87
CA GLY A 113 -16.07 -8.49 10.60
C GLY A 113 -16.16 -7.13 9.90
N LEU A 114 -15.09 -6.74 9.20
CA LEU A 114 -15.00 -5.46 8.52
C LEU A 114 -15.63 -5.54 7.11
N PRO A 115 -16.34 -4.48 6.66
CA PRO A 115 -17.06 -4.47 5.41
C PRO A 115 -16.12 -4.42 4.20
N GLN A 116 -16.34 -5.31 3.24
CA GLN A 116 -15.57 -5.40 2.00
C GLN A 116 -16.40 -6.09 0.91
N VAL A 117 -15.99 -5.99 -0.35
CA VAL A 117 -16.63 -6.73 -1.44
C VAL A 117 -16.42 -8.23 -1.30
N ASP A 118 -17.35 -9.02 -1.84
CA ASP A 118 -17.18 -10.46 -1.94
C ASP A 118 -15.99 -10.82 -2.82
N TYR A 119 -15.24 -11.83 -2.42
CA TYR A 119 -14.00 -12.23 -3.10
C TYR A 119 -13.72 -13.72 -3.00
N ARG A 120 -12.85 -14.22 -3.87
CA ARG A 120 -12.28 -15.56 -3.79
C ARG A 120 -10.82 -15.55 -4.27
N GLY A 121 -9.94 -16.17 -3.49
CA GLY A 121 -8.58 -16.53 -3.92
C GLY A 121 -8.60 -17.76 -4.81
N VAL A 122 -7.74 -17.80 -5.82
CA VAL A 122 -7.50 -18.96 -6.69
C VAL A 122 -6.01 -19.27 -6.67
N GLU A 123 -5.63 -20.45 -6.18
CA GLU A 123 -4.26 -20.92 -6.17
C GLU A 123 -3.87 -21.47 -7.55
N HIS A 124 -2.63 -21.25 -7.98
CA HIS A 124 -2.13 -21.79 -9.26
C HIS A 124 -2.27 -23.31 -9.34
N ARG A 125 -2.11 -24.03 -8.22
CA ARG A 125 -2.29 -25.47 -8.16
C ARG A 125 -3.76 -25.88 -8.35
N GLU A 126 -4.70 -25.21 -7.68
CA GLU A 126 -6.15 -25.43 -7.85
C GLU A 126 -6.55 -25.23 -9.31
N TRP A 127 -6.11 -24.10 -9.90
CA TRP A 127 -6.38 -23.77 -11.31
C TRP A 127 -5.85 -24.82 -12.28
N ARG A 128 -4.63 -25.30 -12.07
CA ARG A 128 -4.01 -26.32 -12.93
C ARG A 128 -4.71 -27.68 -12.83
N ASP A 129 -5.10 -28.10 -11.61
CA ASP A 129 -5.60 -29.44 -11.32
C ASP A 129 -7.11 -29.57 -11.62
N ASP A 130 -7.92 -28.48 -11.42
CA ASP A 130 -9.38 -28.45 -11.67
C ASP A 130 -9.87 -27.04 -12.07
N PRO A 131 -9.60 -26.57 -13.29
CA PRO A 131 -10.03 -25.23 -13.73
C PRO A 131 -11.55 -25.08 -13.77
N ASP A 132 -12.29 -26.13 -14.14
CA ASP A 132 -13.75 -26.09 -14.20
C ASP A 132 -14.38 -25.95 -12.80
N GLY A 133 -13.85 -26.65 -11.80
CA GLY A 133 -14.25 -26.50 -10.41
C GLY A 133 -13.94 -25.10 -9.85
N ALA A 134 -12.78 -24.56 -10.16
CA ALA A 134 -12.41 -23.21 -9.79
C ALA A 134 -13.37 -22.18 -10.40
N LEU A 135 -13.66 -22.26 -11.70
CA LEU A 135 -14.63 -21.40 -12.38
C LEU A 135 -16.04 -21.52 -11.82
N ALA A 136 -16.49 -22.75 -11.52
CA ALA A 136 -17.80 -22.98 -10.89
C ALA A 136 -17.91 -22.29 -9.53
N ALA A 137 -16.85 -22.32 -8.73
CA ALA A 137 -16.81 -21.67 -7.44
C ALA A 137 -16.79 -20.13 -7.54
N LEU A 138 -16.20 -19.56 -8.58
CA LEU A 138 -16.22 -18.12 -8.85
C LEU A 138 -17.59 -17.59 -9.30
N ALA A 139 -18.45 -18.48 -9.82
CA ALA A 139 -19.78 -18.08 -10.31
C ALA A 139 -20.68 -17.45 -9.23
N ALA A 140 -20.42 -17.70 -7.96
CA ALA A 140 -21.17 -17.14 -6.82
C ALA A 140 -20.92 -15.63 -6.65
N LEU A 141 -19.82 -15.08 -7.17
CA LEU A 141 -19.49 -13.64 -7.04
C LEU A 141 -20.36 -12.75 -7.94
N GLY A 142 -21.05 -13.34 -8.93
CA GLY A 142 -21.75 -12.56 -9.95
C GLY A 142 -20.79 -11.90 -10.95
N LEU A 143 -21.33 -11.00 -11.77
CA LEU A 143 -20.57 -10.19 -12.73
C LEU A 143 -21.08 -8.73 -12.68
N PRO A 144 -20.23 -7.74 -12.93
CA PRO A 144 -18.81 -7.87 -13.29
C PRO A 144 -17.92 -8.19 -12.07
N VAL A 145 -16.73 -8.76 -12.35
CA VAL A 145 -15.68 -8.98 -11.34
C VAL A 145 -14.36 -8.37 -11.79
N PHE A 146 -13.45 -8.13 -10.82
CA PHE A 146 -12.06 -7.81 -11.08
C PHE A 146 -11.18 -9.03 -10.74
N VAL A 147 -10.35 -9.43 -11.70
CA VAL A 147 -9.36 -10.50 -11.54
C VAL A 147 -7.98 -9.85 -11.43
N LYS A 148 -7.23 -10.19 -10.38
CA LYS A 148 -5.95 -9.54 -10.04
C LYS A 148 -4.92 -10.57 -9.59
N PRO A 149 -3.62 -10.41 -9.87
CA PRO A 149 -2.57 -11.10 -9.10
C PRO A 149 -2.67 -10.70 -7.62
N ALA A 150 -2.46 -11.65 -6.70
CA ALA A 150 -2.65 -11.39 -5.27
C ALA A 150 -1.62 -10.41 -4.68
N ARG A 151 -0.35 -10.44 -5.17
CA ARG A 151 0.79 -9.73 -4.58
C ARG A 151 1.47 -8.74 -5.53
N LEU A 152 0.68 -8.08 -6.38
CA LEU A 152 1.17 -6.99 -7.21
C LEU A 152 0.43 -5.68 -6.91
N GLY A 153 1.17 -4.57 -7.05
CA GLY A 153 0.67 -3.20 -6.93
C GLY A 153 0.35 -2.55 -8.29
N SER A 154 0.04 -1.25 -8.25
CA SER A 154 -0.10 -0.36 -9.41
C SER A 154 -0.99 -0.87 -10.53
N SER A 155 -2.03 -1.61 -10.20
CA SER A 155 -3.00 -2.15 -11.18
C SER A 155 -2.39 -3.07 -12.26
N VAL A 156 -1.18 -3.59 -12.08
CA VAL A 156 -0.53 -4.51 -13.03
C VAL A 156 -1.28 -5.84 -13.06
N GLY A 157 -1.69 -6.28 -14.24
CA GLY A 157 -2.37 -7.57 -14.44
C GLY A 157 -3.83 -7.60 -13.95
N ILE A 158 -4.45 -6.44 -13.67
CA ILE A 158 -5.87 -6.36 -13.31
C ILE A 158 -6.71 -6.41 -14.58
N VAL A 159 -7.72 -7.28 -14.58
CA VAL A 159 -8.70 -7.43 -15.67
C VAL A 159 -10.11 -7.29 -15.09
N ARG A 160 -10.92 -6.38 -15.67
CA ARG A 160 -12.36 -6.32 -15.40
C ARG A 160 -13.07 -7.31 -16.34
N VAL A 161 -13.78 -8.25 -15.77
CA VAL A 161 -14.52 -9.29 -16.50
C VAL A 161 -16.01 -9.02 -16.37
N ALA A 162 -16.66 -8.78 -17.49
CA ALA A 162 -18.11 -8.57 -17.58
C ALA A 162 -18.84 -9.75 -18.25
N ASP A 163 -18.11 -10.59 -18.99
CA ASP A 163 -18.61 -11.80 -19.62
C ASP A 163 -17.97 -13.04 -18.97
N ARG A 164 -18.80 -14.05 -18.69
CA ARG A 164 -18.36 -15.29 -18.05
C ARG A 164 -17.35 -16.07 -18.90
N ASP A 165 -17.44 -15.97 -20.20
CA ASP A 165 -16.57 -16.68 -21.14
C ASP A 165 -15.13 -16.14 -21.08
N GLU A 166 -14.92 -14.90 -20.60
CA GLU A 166 -13.60 -14.26 -20.44
C GLU A 166 -12.92 -14.59 -19.10
N LEU A 167 -13.69 -15.13 -18.12
CA LEU A 167 -13.20 -15.32 -16.74
C LEU A 167 -11.99 -16.26 -16.67
N GLY A 168 -12.00 -17.33 -17.46
CA GLY A 168 -10.90 -18.31 -17.49
C GLY A 168 -9.59 -17.69 -17.97
N ASP A 169 -9.63 -16.92 -19.03
CA ASP A 169 -8.46 -16.24 -19.59
C ASP A 169 -7.92 -15.18 -18.62
N ALA A 170 -8.80 -14.44 -17.94
CA ALA A 170 -8.42 -13.44 -16.96
C ALA A 170 -7.72 -14.08 -15.74
N VAL A 171 -8.23 -15.22 -15.23
CA VAL A 171 -7.59 -15.96 -14.13
C VAL A 171 -6.22 -16.50 -14.58
N ALA A 172 -6.13 -17.09 -15.78
CA ALA A 172 -4.86 -17.58 -16.30
C ALA A 172 -3.83 -16.45 -16.48
N GLN A 173 -4.26 -15.26 -16.93
CA GLN A 173 -3.41 -14.08 -17.03
C GLN A 173 -2.90 -13.61 -15.67
N ALA A 174 -3.76 -13.51 -14.64
CA ALA A 174 -3.35 -13.14 -13.29
C ALA A 174 -2.35 -14.14 -12.70
N LEU A 175 -2.59 -15.45 -12.89
CA LEU A 175 -1.70 -16.52 -12.45
C LEU A 175 -0.37 -16.60 -13.23
N ALA A 176 -0.24 -15.95 -14.37
CA ALA A 176 1.05 -15.79 -15.05
C ALA A 176 1.97 -14.78 -14.32
N HIS A 177 1.43 -13.94 -13.47
CA HIS A 177 2.15 -12.93 -12.70
C HIS A 177 2.41 -13.33 -11.23
N ASP A 178 1.60 -14.23 -10.67
CA ASP A 178 1.67 -14.64 -9.27
C ASP A 178 1.18 -16.09 -9.12
N GLU A 179 1.64 -16.80 -8.10
CA GLU A 179 1.15 -18.15 -7.76
C GLU A 179 -0.30 -18.16 -7.26
N ARG A 180 -0.86 -16.97 -6.98
CA ARG A 180 -2.22 -16.76 -6.49
C ARG A 180 -2.89 -15.60 -7.22
N ALA A 181 -4.13 -15.79 -7.62
CA ALA A 181 -5.01 -14.73 -8.10
C ALA A 181 -6.11 -14.45 -7.06
N ILE A 182 -6.65 -13.23 -7.07
CA ILE A 182 -7.87 -12.86 -6.37
C ILE A 182 -8.92 -12.43 -7.39
N VAL A 183 -10.15 -12.89 -7.20
CA VAL A 183 -11.33 -12.45 -7.95
C VAL A 183 -12.26 -11.77 -6.98
N GLU A 184 -12.64 -10.53 -7.28
CA GLU A 184 -13.46 -9.68 -6.43
C GLU A 184 -14.71 -9.22 -7.18
N ALA A 185 -15.86 -9.21 -6.51
CA ALA A 185 -17.05 -8.55 -7.02
C ALA A 185 -16.73 -7.07 -7.30
N ALA A 186 -17.21 -6.56 -8.43
CA ALA A 186 -16.99 -5.15 -8.74
C ALA A 186 -17.80 -4.28 -7.79
N ALA A 187 -17.12 -3.38 -7.06
CA ALA A 187 -17.77 -2.31 -6.34
C ALA A 187 -18.29 -1.25 -7.31
N SER A 188 -19.40 -0.63 -6.96
CA SER A 188 -19.95 0.54 -7.63
C SER A 188 -19.85 1.75 -6.69
N GLY A 189 -19.62 2.94 -7.22
CA GLY A 189 -19.65 4.14 -6.39
C GLY A 189 -18.33 4.93 -6.39
N THR A 190 -18.11 5.68 -5.33
CA THR A 190 -17.00 6.62 -5.20
C THR A 190 -15.77 5.93 -4.61
N GLU A 191 -14.62 6.06 -5.25
CA GLU A 191 -13.34 5.63 -4.69
C GLU A 191 -12.81 6.69 -3.73
N VAL A 192 -12.47 6.28 -2.50
CA VAL A 192 -12.05 7.17 -1.41
C VAL A 192 -10.80 6.62 -0.75
N GLU A 193 -9.82 7.47 -0.54
CA GLU A 193 -8.58 7.15 0.16
C GLU A 193 -8.54 7.84 1.54
N CYS A 194 -7.94 7.19 2.54
CA CYS A 194 -7.70 7.78 3.86
C CYS A 194 -6.29 7.44 4.33
N SER A 195 -5.50 8.47 4.62
CA SER A 195 -4.14 8.30 5.16
C SER A 195 -4.19 8.10 6.68
N VAL A 196 -3.32 7.22 7.18
CA VAL A 196 -3.21 6.92 8.61
C VAL A 196 -1.74 6.97 9.04
N ILE A 197 -1.45 7.59 10.20
CA ILE A 197 -0.13 7.54 10.86
C ILE A 197 -0.27 7.10 12.31
N GLY A 198 0.83 6.71 12.94
CA GLY A 198 0.90 6.41 14.36
C GLY A 198 1.32 4.97 14.68
N HIS A 199 1.23 4.62 15.96
CA HIS A 199 1.38 3.25 16.42
C HIS A 199 0.06 2.50 16.36
N THR A 200 0.10 1.16 16.30
CA THR A 200 -1.09 0.30 16.26
C THR A 200 -2.11 0.65 17.36
N GLY A 201 -1.64 1.02 18.56
CA GLY A 201 -2.51 1.37 19.70
C GLY A 201 -3.19 2.74 19.60
N SER A 202 -2.63 3.66 18.81
CA SER A 202 -3.08 5.06 18.72
C SER A 202 -2.94 5.62 17.30
N PRO A 203 -3.56 5.01 16.29
CA PRO A 203 -3.52 5.54 14.92
C PRO A 203 -4.35 6.81 14.78
N GLU A 204 -3.88 7.70 13.91
CA GLU A 204 -4.53 8.95 13.56
C GLU A 204 -4.83 8.97 12.06
N ALA A 205 -6.12 9.13 11.70
CA ALA A 205 -6.58 9.21 10.32
C ALA A 205 -6.69 10.66 9.86
N SER A 206 -6.24 10.93 8.65
CA SER A 206 -6.40 12.22 7.97
C SER A 206 -7.86 12.52 7.61
N VAL A 207 -8.10 13.71 7.08
CA VAL A 207 -9.27 13.96 6.23
C VAL A 207 -9.14 13.07 4.98
N PRO A 208 -10.18 12.29 4.61
CA PRO A 208 -10.15 11.47 3.41
C PRO A 208 -10.14 12.28 2.11
N GLY A 209 -9.77 11.64 1.02
CA GLY A 209 -9.80 12.20 -0.32
C GLY A 209 -10.61 11.32 -1.28
N GLU A 210 -11.36 11.94 -2.18
CA GLU A 210 -12.11 11.29 -3.26
C GLU A 210 -11.26 11.25 -4.52
N ILE A 211 -11.14 10.08 -5.14
CA ILE A 211 -10.51 9.88 -6.43
C ILE A 211 -11.52 10.12 -7.54
N VAL A 212 -11.23 11.04 -8.43
CA VAL A 212 -12.05 11.33 -9.60
C VAL A 212 -11.23 11.05 -10.85
N VAL A 213 -11.69 10.09 -11.65
CA VAL A 213 -11.04 9.72 -12.93
C VAL A 213 -11.88 10.30 -14.06
N PRO A 214 -11.40 11.30 -14.79
CA PRO A 214 -12.13 11.85 -15.93
C PRO A 214 -12.25 10.83 -17.06
N GLU A 215 -13.46 10.66 -17.62
CA GLU A 215 -13.73 9.93 -18.87
C GLU A 215 -13.33 8.43 -18.91
N ARG A 216 -13.11 7.77 -17.74
CA ARG A 216 -12.76 6.34 -17.67
C ARG A 216 -13.69 5.60 -16.73
N ASP A 217 -13.93 4.31 -17.03
CA ASP A 217 -14.82 3.45 -16.24
C ASP A 217 -14.19 3.00 -14.90
N TRP A 218 -12.85 3.10 -14.74
CA TRP A 218 -12.14 2.68 -13.53
C TRP A 218 -10.71 3.23 -13.45
N TYR A 219 -10.12 3.19 -12.23
CA TYR A 219 -8.80 3.74 -11.89
C TYR A 219 -7.68 2.73 -12.20
N ASP A 220 -7.15 2.78 -13.42
CA ASP A 220 -6.08 1.91 -13.91
C ASP A 220 -4.67 2.51 -13.70
N TYR A 221 -3.65 1.74 -14.10
CA TYR A 221 -2.24 2.15 -14.03
C TYR A 221 -1.99 3.48 -14.77
N GLU A 222 -2.59 3.66 -15.93
CA GLU A 222 -2.40 4.84 -16.75
C GLU A 222 -3.03 6.08 -16.12
N ALA A 223 -4.21 5.93 -15.48
CA ALA A 223 -4.86 7.00 -14.73
C ALA A 223 -4.05 7.40 -13.49
N LYS A 224 -3.37 6.46 -12.82
CA LYS A 224 -2.57 6.72 -11.61
C LYS A 224 -1.34 7.59 -11.88
N TYR A 225 -0.69 7.42 -13.04
CA TYR A 225 0.64 7.98 -13.28
C TYR A 225 0.73 8.94 -14.45
N THR A 226 -0.36 9.14 -15.21
CA THR A 226 -0.41 10.13 -16.29
C THR A 226 -0.84 11.49 -15.73
N PRO A 227 -0.14 12.59 -16.05
CA PRO A 227 -0.58 13.93 -15.67
C PRO A 227 -2.02 14.22 -16.13
N GLY A 228 -2.90 14.58 -15.19
CA GLY A 228 -4.32 14.78 -15.46
C GLY A 228 -5.15 13.49 -15.60
N GLY A 229 -4.58 12.32 -15.29
CA GLY A 229 -5.30 11.05 -15.30
C GLY A 229 -6.28 10.87 -14.15
N MET A 230 -6.07 11.59 -13.04
CA MET A 230 -6.99 11.64 -11.91
C MET A 230 -6.94 13.00 -11.21
N ASP A 231 -8.02 13.33 -10.52
CA ASP A 231 -8.09 14.41 -9.54
C ASP A 231 -8.35 13.85 -8.14
N LEU A 232 -7.69 14.41 -7.12
CA LEU A 232 -7.94 14.13 -5.71
C LEU A 232 -8.68 15.31 -5.09
N ILE A 233 -9.90 15.09 -4.63
CA ILE A 233 -10.74 16.08 -3.96
C ILE A 233 -10.69 15.86 -2.44
N VAL A 234 -10.14 16.80 -1.68
CA VAL A 234 -10.03 16.74 -0.22
C VAL A 234 -10.69 17.98 0.40
N PRO A 235 -11.71 17.85 1.26
CA PRO A 235 -12.43 16.63 1.64
C PRO A 235 -13.26 16.04 0.48
N PRO A 236 -13.64 14.74 0.55
CA PRO A 236 -14.48 14.12 -0.47
C PRO A 236 -15.90 14.73 -0.47
N ARG A 237 -16.59 14.62 -1.60
CA ARG A 237 -17.99 15.10 -1.79
C ARG A 237 -19.00 14.12 -1.20
N LEU A 238 -18.83 13.79 0.08
CA LEU A 238 -19.65 12.86 0.86
C LEU A 238 -20.23 13.55 2.09
N ASP A 239 -21.29 12.98 2.64
CA ASP A 239 -21.86 13.45 3.89
C ASP A 239 -20.86 13.29 5.06
N SER A 240 -20.92 14.21 6.03
CA SER A 240 -19.98 14.23 7.16
C SER A 240 -19.97 12.95 7.98
N GLY A 241 -21.11 12.26 8.11
CA GLY A 241 -21.22 10.97 8.79
C GLY A 241 -20.47 9.86 8.05
N VAL A 242 -20.47 9.88 6.71
CA VAL A 242 -19.75 8.93 5.87
C VAL A 242 -18.25 9.20 5.94
N ILE A 243 -17.83 10.47 5.89
CA ILE A 243 -16.42 10.88 6.07
C ILE A 243 -15.88 10.36 7.41
N GLU A 244 -16.62 10.52 8.50
CA GLU A 244 -16.19 10.01 9.79
C GLU A 244 -16.14 8.48 9.82
N ARG A 245 -17.11 7.80 9.20
CA ARG A 245 -17.09 6.34 9.08
C ARG A 245 -15.88 5.82 8.30
N VAL A 246 -15.46 6.50 7.22
CA VAL A 246 -14.22 6.18 6.49
C VAL A 246 -13.01 6.29 7.42
N ARG A 247 -12.90 7.37 8.20
CA ARG A 247 -11.80 7.59 9.15
C ARG A 247 -11.75 6.52 10.26
N GLU A 248 -12.90 6.17 10.83
CA GLU A 248 -13.02 5.10 11.82
C GLU A 248 -12.54 3.76 11.24
N LEU A 249 -13.09 3.38 10.07
CA LEU A 249 -12.69 2.14 9.39
C LEU A 249 -11.20 2.14 9.02
N ALA A 250 -10.66 3.25 8.56
CA ALA A 250 -9.23 3.35 8.25
C ALA A 250 -8.35 3.03 9.47
N THR A 251 -8.68 3.58 10.65
CA THR A 251 -7.96 3.27 11.89
C THR A 251 -8.19 1.84 12.35
N GLU A 252 -9.37 1.26 12.13
CA GLU A 252 -9.70 -0.11 12.49
C GLU A 252 -8.96 -1.12 11.62
N VAL A 253 -8.92 -0.90 10.30
CA VAL A 253 -8.09 -1.68 9.34
C VAL A 253 -6.62 -1.64 9.74
N TYR A 254 -6.10 -0.43 10.01
CA TYR A 254 -4.72 -0.20 10.40
C TYR A 254 -4.33 -0.99 11.67
N ARG A 255 -5.21 -0.99 12.68
CA ARG A 255 -5.04 -1.81 13.90
C ARG A 255 -5.09 -3.30 13.61
N SER A 256 -6.05 -3.73 12.78
CA SER A 256 -6.30 -5.15 12.50
C SER A 256 -5.10 -5.83 11.84
N VAL A 257 -4.35 -5.12 11.00
CA VAL A 257 -3.13 -5.64 10.37
C VAL A 257 -1.88 -5.45 11.24
N GLY A 258 -2.00 -4.83 12.41
CA GLY A 258 -0.85 -4.50 13.26
C GLY A 258 0.11 -3.48 12.62
N CYS A 259 -0.42 -2.53 11.85
CA CYS A 259 0.39 -1.52 11.17
C CYS A 259 0.95 -0.50 12.17
N SER A 260 2.10 0.07 11.83
CA SER A 260 2.76 1.15 12.57
C SER A 260 3.43 2.09 11.56
N GLY A 261 3.72 3.32 11.96
CA GLY A 261 4.31 4.34 11.13
C GLY A 261 3.29 5.03 10.25
N PHE A 262 3.04 4.54 9.05
CA PHE A 262 2.06 5.12 8.13
C PHE A 262 1.49 4.10 7.16
N ALA A 263 0.30 4.39 6.62
CA ALA A 263 -0.33 3.66 5.54
C ALA A 263 -1.45 4.49 4.90
N ARG A 264 -1.94 4.06 3.72
CA ARG A 264 -3.17 4.56 3.10
C ARG A 264 -4.15 3.42 2.98
N VAL A 265 -5.37 3.64 3.44
CA VAL A 265 -6.49 2.70 3.30
C VAL A 265 -7.41 3.21 2.20
N ASP A 266 -7.73 2.33 1.25
CA ASP A 266 -8.54 2.64 0.08
C ASP A 266 -9.91 1.99 0.22
N PHE A 267 -10.95 2.72 -0.15
CA PHE A 267 -12.36 2.37 0.05
C PHE A 267 -13.18 2.59 -1.21
N PHE A 268 -14.29 1.88 -1.30
CA PHE A 268 -15.42 2.23 -2.16
C PHE A 268 -16.59 2.69 -1.30
N VAL A 269 -17.28 3.76 -1.71
CA VAL A 269 -18.52 4.23 -1.05
C VAL A 269 -19.66 4.04 -2.03
N GLU A 270 -20.49 3.02 -1.78
CA GLU A 270 -21.66 2.67 -2.58
C GLU A 270 -22.92 3.33 -2.03
N ASP A 271 -23.87 3.66 -2.90
CA ASP A 271 -25.18 4.23 -2.56
C ASP A 271 -25.12 5.49 -1.66
N GLY A 272 -23.92 6.10 -1.55
CA GLY A 272 -23.65 7.31 -0.77
C GLY A 272 -23.32 7.09 0.71
N ASP A 273 -23.49 5.89 1.27
CA ASP A 273 -23.26 5.62 2.70
C ASP A 273 -22.63 4.25 3.02
N SER A 274 -22.66 3.29 2.11
CA SER A 274 -22.06 1.97 2.31
C SER A 274 -20.56 2.01 2.05
N VAL A 275 -19.75 1.99 3.10
CA VAL A 275 -18.28 2.06 3.01
C VAL A 275 -17.69 0.66 3.00
N LEU A 276 -17.01 0.29 1.90
CA LEU A 276 -16.37 -1.01 1.69
C LEU A 276 -14.86 -0.84 1.59
N ILE A 277 -14.12 -1.66 2.34
CA ILE A 277 -12.66 -1.69 2.32
C ILE A 277 -12.17 -2.36 1.03
N ASN A 278 -11.28 -1.68 0.31
CA ASN A 278 -10.57 -2.23 -0.85
C ASN A 278 -9.24 -2.85 -0.42
N GLU A 279 -8.26 -2.04 -0.07
CA GLU A 279 -6.90 -2.47 0.31
C GLU A 279 -6.24 -1.50 1.31
N LEU A 280 -5.08 -1.89 1.86
CA LEU A 280 -4.19 -1.02 2.62
C LEU A 280 -2.81 -1.02 1.98
N ASN A 281 -2.29 0.16 1.66
CA ASN A 281 -0.97 0.39 1.09
C ASN A 281 0.00 0.85 2.16
N THR A 282 1.04 0.07 2.43
CA THR A 282 1.99 0.35 3.52
C THR A 282 3.07 1.37 3.16
N ILE A 283 3.32 1.60 1.86
CA ILE A 283 4.18 2.68 1.36
C ILE A 283 3.47 3.38 0.19
N PRO A 284 2.43 4.21 0.47
CA PRO A 284 1.76 4.97 -0.58
C PRO A 284 2.70 5.96 -1.25
N GLY A 285 2.32 6.48 -2.43
CA GLY A 285 3.07 7.52 -3.13
C GLY A 285 3.38 8.71 -2.23
N PHE A 286 4.61 9.22 -2.28
CA PHE A 286 5.12 10.22 -1.32
C PHE A 286 5.66 11.49 -1.98
N THR A 287 5.25 11.80 -3.22
CA THR A 287 5.49 13.15 -3.77
C THR A 287 4.58 14.16 -3.09
N GLN A 288 4.93 15.44 -3.12
CA GLN A 288 4.06 16.51 -2.56
C GLN A 288 2.67 16.56 -3.20
N THR A 289 2.52 15.99 -4.40
CA THR A 289 1.24 15.93 -5.12
C THR A 289 0.50 14.61 -4.90
N SER A 290 1.10 13.64 -4.23
CA SER A 290 0.48 12.36 -3.90
C SER A 290 -0.65 12.49 -2.88
N GLY A 291 -1.60 11.56 -2.90
CA GLY A 291 -2.78 11.57 -2.02
C GLY A 291 -2.41 11.55 -0.54
N PHE A 292 -1.46 10.70 -0.14
CA PHE A 292 -1.08 10.52 1.26
C PHE A 292 -0.66 11.86 1.94
N PRO A 293 0.34 12.62 1.44
CA PRO A 293 0.70 13.88 2.08
C PRO A 293 -0.34 14.97 1.91
N LYS A 294 -1.09 15.02 0.78
CA LYS A 294 -2.16 16.01 0.58
C LYS A 294 -3.28 15.89 1.60
N MET A 295 -3.69 14.67 1.95
CA MET A 295 -4.73 14.44 2.94
C MET A 295 -4.28 14.87 4.34
N PHE A 296 -2.99 14.69 4.68
CA PHE A 296 -2.44 15.20 5.94
C PHE A 296 -2.26 16.72 5.93
N ASP A 297 -1.85 17.32 4.83
CA ASP A 297 -1.79 18.79 4.71
C ASP A 297 -3.18 19.42 4.91
N ALA A 298 -4.22 18.86 4.30
CA ALA A 298 -5.62 19.25 4.53
C ALA A 298 -6.10 19.01 5.99
N SER A 299 -5.44 18.11 6.72
CA SER A 299 -5.68 17.84 8.14
C SER A 299 -4.88 18.76 9.07
N GLY A 300 -4.09 19.70 8.52
CA GLY A 300 -3.28 20.66 9.28
C GLY A 300 -1.88 20.16 9.63
N LEU A 301 -1.40 19.07 9.03
CA LEU A 301 -0.05 18.54 9.18
C LEU A 301 0.74 18.69 7.86
N PRO A 302 1.48 19.80 7.67
CA PRO A 302 2.24 20.08 6.45
C PRO A 302 3.34 19.05 6.19
N PHE A 303 3.76 18.92 4.92
CA PHE A 303 4.67 17.87 4.44
C PHE A 303 5.94 17.69 5.29
N THR A 304 6.66 18.77 5.60
CA THR A 304 7.90 18.69 6.39
C THR A 304 7.63 18.18 7.81
N GLN A 305 6.55 18.68 8.46
CA GLN A 305 6.17 18.22 9.80
C GLN A 305 5.66 16.77 9.79
N LEU A 306 5.00 16.35 8.71
CA LEU A 306 4.61 14.96 8.50
C LEU A 306 5.86 14.07 8.45
N LEU A 307 6.89 14.44 7.69
CA LEU A 307 8.15 13.70 7.63
C LEU A 307 8.83 13.60 9.00
N ASP A 308 8.92 14.71 9.74
CA ASP A 308 9.47 14.71 11.11
C ASP A 308 8.71 13.73 12.01
N ARG A 309 7.36 13.77 11.97
CA ARG A 309 6.53 12.86 12.78
C ARG A 309 6.75 11.39 12.39
N LEU A 310 6.92 11.08 11.12
CA LEU A 310 7.20 9.72 10.66
C LEU A 310 8.57 9.21 11.11
N LEU A 311 9.60 10.06 11.13
CA LEU A 311 10.92 9.71 11.70
C LEU A 311 10.80 9.40 13.20
N GLU A 312 10.08 10.25 13.96
CA GLU A 312 9.83 10.02 15.38
C GLU A 312 9.16 8.68 15.64
N LEU A 313 8.07 8.36 14.90
CA LEU A 313 7.35 7.10 15.01
C LEU A 313 8.26 5.89 14.74
N GLY A 314 9.15 5.98 13.74
CA GLY A 314 10.12 4.92 13.47
C GLY A 314 11.10 4.70 14.62
N LEU A 315 11.62 5.78 15.19
CA LEU A 315 12.54 5.74 16.35
C LEU A 315 11.82 5.27 17.63
N GLU A 316 10.58 5.71 17.87
CA GLU A 316 9.76 5.28 19.00
C GLU A 316 9.53 3.76 18.95
N ARG A 317 9.04 3.24 17.79
CA ARG A 317 8.83 1.81 17.60
C ARG A 317 10.10 1.01 17.84
N TYR A 318 11.23 1.39 17.27
CA TYR A 318 12.50 0.70 17.44
C TYR A 318 12.89 0.60 18.91
N ARG A 319 12.76 1.70 19.68
CA ARG A 319 13.07 1.70 21.13
C ARG A 319 12.15 0.79 21.92
N GLU A 320 10.84 0.79 21.61
CA GLU A 320 9.85 -0.07 22.28
C GLU A 320 10.12 -1.54 22.00
N GLU A 321 10.36 -1.92 20.74
CA GLU A 321 10.65 -3.31 20.34
C GLU A 321 11.94 -3.84 20.99
N ARG A 322 12.98 -3.00 21.09
CA ARG A 322 14.26 -3.37 21.73
C ARG A 322 14.21 -3.38 23.27
N ALA A 323 13.13 -2.89 23.87
CA ALA A 323 12.91 -3.00 25.32
C ALA A 323 12.39 -4.39 25.74
N TYR A 324 11.84 -5.19 24.81
CA TYR A 324 11.42 -6.56 25.11
C TYR A 324 12.64 -7.48 25.32
N ARG A 325 12.46 -8.47 26.19
CA ARG A 325 13.47 -9.49 26.49
C ARG A 325 13.05 -10.79 25.81
N PHE A 326 13.95 -11.37 25.04
CA PHE A 326 13.76 -12.64 24.35
C PHE A 326 14.55 -13.75 25.02
#